data_6faedda5d1a0a4547dd2ad2f5545f3a4
#
_entry.id   6faedda5d1a0a4547dd2ad2f5545f3a4
#
_cell.length_a   1.000
_cell.length_b   1.000
_cell.length_c   1.000
_cell.angle_alpha   90.00
_cell.angle_beta   90.00
_cell.angle_gamma   90.00
#
_symmetry.space_group_name_H-M   'P 1'
#
loop_
_entity.id
_entity.type
_entity.pdbx_description
1 polymer ?
#
loop_
_entity_poly.entity_id
_entity_poly.type
_entity_poly.pdbx_seq_one_letter_code
_entity_poly.pdbx_strand_id
1 'polypeptide(L)'
;MIETLLEVAYLSNVGIEINAFCMPVPSVVRQFAQSFKFDPLRMISSGTLVATVSAEKQEDASQALKDIAITFADVGRVIDGEGVRVIQNGSVVHYKDIHCEDDELTRVWATYTPDQ
;
A
#
# COMPACT_ATOMS: atom_id res chain seq x y z
N MET A 1 3.81 -1.93 1.73
CA MET A 1 2.43 -2.04 1.17
C MET A 1 2.43 -2.26 -0.33
N ILE A 2 3.06 -1.41 -1.12
CA ILE A 2 3.09 -1.56 -2.60
C ILE A 2 3.70 -2.90 -3.01
N GLU A 3 4.75 -3.34 -2.36
CA GLU A 3 5.40 -4.63 -2.59
C GLU A 3 4.43 -5.81 -2.40
N THR A 4 3.62 -5.78 -1.34
CA THR A 4 2.59 -6.82 -1.09
C THR A 4 1.55 -6.85 -2.21
N LEU A 5 1.12 -5.67 -2.68
CA LEU A 5 0.18 -5.57 -3.81
C LEU A 5 0.80 -6.07 -5.11
N LEU A 6 2.10 -5.82 -5.34
CA LEU A 6 2.83 -6.34 -6.48
C LEU A 6 2.93 -7.87 -6.46
N GLU A 7 3.19 -8.46 -5.29
CA GLU A 7 3.19 -9.92 -5.13
C GLU A 7 1.81 -10.51 -5.45
N VAL A 8 0.73 -9.90 -4.92
CA VAL A 8 -0.64 -10.34 -5.22
C VAL A 8 -0.95 -10.21 -6.71
N ALA A 9 -0.61 -9.08 -7.32
CA ALA A 9 -0.84 -8.83 -8.74
C ALA A 9 -0.10 -9.86 -9.61
N TYR A 10 1.17 -10.10 -9.31
CA TYR A 10 2.01 -11.04 -10.02
C TYR A 10 1.49 -12.48 -9.91
N LEU A 11 1.25 -12.95 -8.67
CA LEU A 11 0.80 -14.33 -8.43
C LEU A 11 -0.61 -14.61 -8.98
N SER A 12 -1.45 -13.58 -9.06
CA SER A 12 -2.82 -13.69 -9.58
C SER A 12 -2.93 -13.34 -11.06
N ASN A 13 -1.84 -12.92 -11.68
CA ASN A 13 -1.80 -12.48 -13.09
C ASN A 13 -2.84 -11.40 -13.41
N VAL A 14 -2.88 -10.36 -12.57
CA VAL A 14 -3.80 -9.23 -12.69
C VAL A 14 -3.06 -7.90 -12.46
N GLY A 15 -3.68 -6.80 -12.85
CA GLY A 15 -3.28 -5.47 -12.40
C GLY A 15 -4.05 -5.07 -11.13
N ILE A 16 -3.49 -4.16 -10.35
CA ILE A 16 -4.16 -3.54 -9.20
C ILE A 16 -4.05 -2.03 -9.34
N GLU A 17 -5.16 -1.33 -9.19
CA GLU A 17 -5.20 0.13 -9.17
C GLU A 17 -5.63 0.61 -7.79
N ILE A 18 -4.82 1.45 -7.16
CA ILE A 18 -5.09 2.02 -5.84
C ILE A 18 -5.05 3.54 -5.85
N ASN A 19 -5.83 4.14 -4.96
CA ASN A 19 -5.78 5.56 -4.67
C ASN A 19 -5.01 5.78 -3.36
N ALA A 20 -3.85 6.43 -3.44
CA ALA A 20 -2.98 6.68 -2.30
C ALA A 20 -3.67 7.48 -1.17
N PHE A 21 -4.64 8.33 -1.51
CA PHE A 21 -5.39 9.10 -0.51
C PHE A 21 -6.34 8.25 0.34
N CYS A 22 -6.79 7.12 -0.20
CA CYS A 22 -7.67 6.20 0.51
C CYS A 22 -6.92 5.31 1.51
N MET A 23 -5.58 5.28 1.44
CA MET A 23 -4.77 4.46 2.33
C MET A 23 -4.82 4.99 3.77
N PRO A 24 -5.18 4.14 4.75
CA PRO A 24 -5.33 4.52 6.15
C PRO A 24 -3.97 4.65 6.85
N VAL A 25 -3.17 5.65 6.44
CA VAL A 25 -1.87 5.94 7.06
C VAL A 25 -2.08 6.79 8.30
N PRO A 26 -1.71 6.35 9.51
CA PRO A 26 -1.83 7.13 10.74
C PRO A 26 -1.09 8.47 10.67
N SER A 27 -1.61 9.49 11.35
CA SER A 27 -1.01 10.83 11.34
C SER A 27 0.44 10.84 11.84
N VAL A 28 0.74 10.05 12.86
CA VAL A 28 2.11 9.91 13.38
C VAL A 28 3.06 9.36 12.31
N VAL A 29 2.62 8.37 11.52
CA VAL A 29 3.42 7.82 10.42
C VAL A 29 3.67 8.87 9.34
N ARG A 30 2.66 9.70 9.02
CA ARG A 30 2.83 10.82 8.08
C ARG A 30 3.86 11.84 8.56
N GLN A 31 3.86 12.17 9.86
CA GLN A 31 4.84 13.08 10.45
C GLN A 31 6.26 12.52 10.37
N PHE A 32 6.44 11.24 10.71
CA PHE A 32 7.72 10.56 10.55
C PHE A 32 8.16 10.51 9.08
N ALA A 33 7.25 10.18 8.18
CA ALA A 33 7.55 10.13 6.75
C ALA A 33 8.05 11.48 6.22
N GLN A 34 7.44 12.58 6.66
CA GLN A 34 7.89 13.94 6.31
C GLN A 34 9.27 14.27 6.89
N SER A 35 9.50 13.92 8.16
CA SER A 35 10.76 14.22 8.86
C SER A 35 11.94 13.42 8.30
N PHE A 36 11.73 12.15 8.00
CA PHE A 36 12.77 11.24 7.50
C PHE A 36 12.74 11.06 5.98
N LYS A 37 11.84 11.76 5.28
CA LYS A 37 11.73 11.79 3.81
C LYS A 37 11.60 10.40 3.19
N PHE A 38 10.68 9.59 3.71
CA PHE A 38 10.35 8.30 3.13
C PHE A 38 8.89 8.23 2.68
N ASP A 39 8.60 7.28 1.76
CA ASP A 39 7.24 7.00 1.32
C ASP A 39 6.62 5.91 2.22
N PRO A 40 5.59 6.24 3.03
CA PRO A 40 4.96 5.27 3.92
C PRO A 40 4.29 4.10 3.17
N LEU A 41 3.92 4.27 1.90
CA LEU A 41 3.33 3.20 1.10
C LEU A 41 4.36 2.14 0.69
N ARG A 42 5.63 2.52 0.66
CA ARG A 42 6.76 1.65 0.33
C ARG A 42 7.47 1.09 1.57
N MET A 43 7.01 1.45 2.75
CA MET A 43 7.51 0.90 4.01
C MET A 43 6.90 -0.47 4.27
N ILE A 44 7.67 -1.35 4.93
CA ILE A 44 7.15 -2.61 5.47
C ILE A 44 5.98 -2.30 6.41
N SER A 45 4.89 -3.02 6.24
CA SER A 45 3.62 -2.77 6.93
C SER A 45 3.14 -4.05 7.63
N SER A 46 3.94 -4.56 8.56
CA SER A 46 3.61 -5.74 9.34
C SER A 46 2.29 -5.55 10.10
N GLY A 47 1.41 -6.54 10.05
CA GLY A 47 0.09 -6.49 10.68
C GLY A 47 -1.00 -5.84 9.82
N THR A 48 -0.68 -5.39 8.61
CA THR A 48 -1.68 -4.95 7.64
C THR A 48 -2.17 -6.13 6.81
N LEU A 49 -3.48 -6.30 6.74
CA LEU A 49 -4.13 -7.26 5.85
C LEU A 49 -4.59 -6.54 4.58
N VAL A 50 -4.28 -7.13 3.44
CA VAL A 50 -4.83 -6.75 2.14
C VAL A 50 -5.71 -7.90 1.67
N ALA A 51 -6.91 -7.59 1.22
CA ALA A 51 -7.83 -8.56 0.67
C ALA A 51 -8.56 -7.98 -0.55
N THR A 52 -8.88 -8.85 -1.49
CA THR A 52 -9.78 -8.54 -2.59
C THR A 52 -11.15 -9.17 -2.33
N VAL A 53 -12.20 -8.45 -2.65
CA VAL A 53 -13.58 -8.89 -2.46
C VAL A 53 -14.32 -8.64 -3.76
N SER A 54 -15.21 -9.54 -4.15
CA SER A 54 -16.07 -9.31 -5.31
C SER A 54 -16.96 -8.07 -5.09
N ALA A 55 -17.24 -7.33 -6.16
CA ALA A 55 -18.07 -6.13 -6.08
C ALA A 55 -19.41 -6.36 -5.40
N GLU A 56 -20.02 -7.54 -5.61
CA GLU A 56 -21.29 -7.93 -5.01
C GLU A 56 -21.23 -8.13 -3.49
N LYS A 57 -20.02 -8.40 -2.94
CA LYS A 57 -19.77 -8.67 -1.52
C LYS A 57 -19.10 -7.52 -0.79
N GLN A 58 -18.80 -6.43 -1.47
CA GLN A 58 -18.11 -5.28 -0.89
C GLN A 58 -18.82 -4.69 0.32
N GLU A 59 -20.14 -4.52 0.21
CA GLU A 59 -20.95 -3.94 1.29
C GLU A 59 -21.03 -4.88 2.50
N ASP A 60 -21.27 -6.17 2.26
CA ASP A 60 -21.32 -7.21 3.30
C ASP A 60 -19.97 -7.27 4.06
N ALA A 61 -18.85 -7.29 3.33
CA ALA A 61 -17.50 -7.31 3.91
C ALA A 61 -17.22 -6.04 4.73
N SER A 62 -17.59 -4.88 4.19
CA SER A 62 -17.44 -3.60 4.89
C SER A 62 -18.24 -3.55 6.18
N GLN A 63 -19.47 -4.06 6.17
CA GLN A 63 -20.30 -4.12 7.36
C GLN A 63 -19.73 -5.07 8.40
N ALA A 64 -19.27 -6.26 7.98
CA ALA A 64 -18.66 -7.23 8.88
C ALA A 64 -17.41 -6.67 9.60
N LEU A 65 -16.58 -5.91 8.89
CA LEU A 65 -15.40 -5.27 9.49
C LEU A 65 -15.77 -4.14 10.47
N LYS A 66 -16.83 -3.39 10.18
CA LYS A 66 -17.37 -2.37 11.11
C LYS A 66 -17.90 -3.02 12.39
N ASP A 67 -18.63 -4.12 12.26
CA ASP A 67 -19.26 -4.81 13.39
C ASP A 67 -18.22 -5.33 14.41
N ILE A 68 -17.03 -5.65 13.97
CA ILE A 68 -15.91 -6.06 14.83
C ILE A 68 -14.90 -4.93 15.11
N ALA A 69 -15.26 -3.70 14.80
CA ALA A 69 -14.48 -2.48 15.04
C ALA A 69 -13.05 -2.50 14.46
N ILE A 70 -12.85 -3.14 13.31
CA ILE A 70 -11.57 -3.11 12.60
C ILE A 70 -11.54 -1.87 11.71
N THR A 71 -10.45 -1.10 11.81
CA THR A 71 -10.17 0.00 10.88
C THR A 71 -9.82 -0.56 9.51
N PHE A 72 -10.54 -0.18 8.49
CA PHE A 72 -10.30 -0.58 7.11
C PHE A 72 -10.58 0.57 6.15
N ALA A 73 -10.13 0.44 4.91
CA ALA A 73 -10.49 1.32 3.80
C ALA A 73 -10.60 0.53 2.51
N ASP A 74 -11.52 0.92 1.65
CA ASP A 74 -11.51 0.55 0.25
C ASP A 74 -10.48 1.45 -0.45
N VAL A 75 -9.42 0.84 -0.94
CA VAL A 75 -8.26 1.57 -1.46
C VAL A 75 -8.14 1.50 -2.97
N GLY A 76 -8.92 0.62 -3.63
CA GLY A 76 -8.82 0.46 -5.06
C GLY A 76 -9.50 -0.80 -5.59
N ARG A 77 -9.02 -1.27 -6.73
CA ARG A 77 -9.65 -2.39 -7.45
C ARG A 77 -8.63 -3.23 -8.21
N VAL A 78 -9.02 -4.46 -8.48
CA VAL A 78 -8.35 -5.32 -9.44
C VAL A 78 -8.76 -4.90 -10.85
N ILE A 79 -7.79 -4.84 -11.75
CA ILE A 79 -7.97 -4.47 -13.16
C ILE A 79 -7.30 -5.48 -14.08
N ASP A 80 -7.63 -5.45 -15.35
CA ASP A 80 -6.88 -6.18 -16.37
C ASP A 80 -5.47 -5.58 -16.51
N GLY A 81 -4.48 -6.44 -16.72
CA GLY A 81 -3.09 -6.05 -16.91
C GLY A 81 -2.15 -6.61 -15.88
N GLU A 82 -1.08 -5.89 -15.59
CA GLU A 82 -0.01 -6.32 -14.68
C GLU A 82 0.42 -5.19 -13.74
N GLY A 83 1.00 -5.55 -12.60
CA GLY A 83 1.59 -4.61 -11.67
C GLY A 83 0.58 -3.80 -10.87
N VAL A 84 1.06 -2.73 -10.25
CA VAL A 84 0.28 -1.85 -9.38
C VAL A 84 0.32 -0.42 -9.92
N ARG A 85 -0.85 0.16 -10.13
CA ARG A 85 -1.04 1.56 -10.51
C ARG A 85 -1.46 2.36 -9.29
N VAL A 86 -0.67 3.33 -8.91
CA VAL A 86 -0.94 4.21 -7.76
C VAL A 86 -1.37 5.58 -8.27
N ILE A 87 -2.61 5.96 -7.96
CA ILE A 87 -3.14 7.29 -8.25
C ILE A 87 -2.82 8.20 -7.06
N GLN A 88 -2.04 9.24 -7.31
CA GLN A 88 -1.65 10.21 -6.28
C GLN A 88 -1.51 11.61 -6.89
N ASN A 89 -2.16 12.61 -6.30
CA ASN A 89 -2.06 14.02 -6.71
C ASN A 89 -2.35 14.25 -8.21
N GLY A 90 -3.29 13.51 -8.79
CA GLY A 90 -3.63 13.60 -10.21
C GLY A 90 -2.63 12.92 -11.15
N SER A 91 -1.59 12.31 -10.61
CA SER A 91 -0.60 11.52 -11.34
C SER A 91 -0.80 10.03 -11.10
N VAL A 92 -0.37 9.21 -12.05
CA VAL A 92 -0.37 7.76 -11.94
C VAL A 92 1.06 7.26 -11.99
N VAL A 93 1.47 6.54 -10.96
CA VAL A 93 2.76 5.83 -10.92
C VAL A 93 2.48 4.35 -11.12
N HIS A 94 3.22 3.71 -12.02
CA HIS A 94 3.07 2.30 -12.34
C HIS A 94 4.28 1.52 -11.85
N TYR A 95 4.05 0.61 -10.92
CA TYR A 95 5.04 -0.33 -10.40
C TYR A 95 4.81 -1.69 -11.05
N LYS A 96 5.83 -2.28 -11.68
CA LYS A 96 5.76 -3.57 -12.36
C LYS A 96 6.60 -4.64 -11.71
N ASP A 97 7.74 -4.26 -11.16
CA ASP A 97 8.74 -5.17 -10.63
C ASP A 97 8.90 -4.97 -9.13
N ILE A 98 9.21 -6.06 -8.45
CA ILE A 98 9.55 -6.07 -7.03
C ILE A 98 11.07 -5.99 -6.93
N HIS A 99 11.57 -4.86 -6.50
CA HIS A 99 12.99 -4.68 -6.20
C HIS A 99 13.17 -4.51 -4.70
N CYS A 100 13.84 -5.49 -4.06
CA CYS A 100 14.15 -5.42 -2.62
C CYS A 100 14.97 -4.17 -2.26
N GLU A 101 15.73 -3.64 -3.22
CA GLU A 101 16.52 -2.42 -3.08
C GLU A 101 15.67 -1.14 -2.98
N ASP A 102 14.43 -1.22 -3.45
CA ASP A 102 13.48 -0.12 -3.43
C ASP A 102 12.67 -0.03 -2.14
N ASP A 103 12.88 -0.94 -1.19
CA ASP A 103 12.24 -0.85 0.13
C ASP A 103 12.76 0.38 0.88
N GLU A 104 11.82 1.21 1.31
CA GLU A 104 12.11 2.46 2.02
C GLU A 104 12.85 2.22 3.34
N LEU A 105 12.62 1.11 4.02
CA LEU A 105 13.36 0.76 5.22
C LEU A 105 14.85 0.55 4.93
N THR A 106 15.17 -0.18 3.87
CA THR A 106 16.54 -0.41 3.41
C THR A 106 17.21 0.91 3.05
N ARG A 107 16.50 1.78 2.32
CA ARG A 107 17.02 3.10 1.94
C ARG A 107 17.27 3.99 3.16
N VAL A 108 16.33 4.10 4.07
CA VAL A 108 16.47 4.93 5.28
C VAL A 108 17.61 4.40 6.16
N TRP A 109 17.72 3.08 6.31
CA TRP A 109 18.79 2.46 7.08
C TRP A 109 20.18 2.72 6.48
N ALA A 110 20.30 2.61 5.17
CA ALA A 110 21.56 2.87 4.46
C ALA A 110 22.01 4.33 4.54
N THR A 111 21.06 5.27 4.73
CA THR A 111 21.36 6.70 4.85
C THR A 111 21.53 7.16 6.30
N TYR A 112 21.22 6.29 7.26
CA TYR A 112 21.37 6.62 8.67
C TYR A 112 22.83 6.51 9.10
N THR A 113 23.45 7.64 9.39
CA THR A 113 24.74 7.73 10.09
C THR A 113 24.44 8.05 11.55
N PRO A 114 24.68 7.10 12.49
CA PRO A 114 24.59 7.46 13.90
C PRO A 114 25.62 8.56 14.19
N ASP A 115 25.18 9.62 14.85
CA ASP A 115 26.09 10.65 15.35
C ASP A 115 27.17 9.99 16.19
N GLN A 116 28.41 10.20 15.77
CA GLN A 116 29.59 9.70 16.50
C GLN A 116 29.77 10.41 17.81
#